data_cf2b5baeb938669b0120c4446148be3f
#
_entry.id   cf2b5baeb938669b0120c4446148be3f
#
_cell.length_a   1.000
_cell.length_b   1.000
_cell.length_c   1.000
_cell.angle_alpha   90.00
_cell.angle_beta   90.00
_cell.angle_gamma   90.00
#
_symmetry.space_group_name_H-M   'P 1'
#
loop_
_entity.id
_entity.type
_entity.pdbx_description
1 polymer ?
#
loop_
_entity_poly.entity_id
_entity_poly.type
_entity_poly.pdbx_seq_one_letter_code
_entity_poly.pdbx_strand_id
1 'polypeptide(L)'
;MIMSEYRHIELSDPNLERDHLRLLTFGSPALKRRGDVTLFLPPEVETLLNVPLVILLHGVYGSHWSWTFSGGAHLTARKLIAEGRLRPVVIAMPSDGLWGDGSGYVTHASADYEKWIMEDVAGCVTELVPALSARSPLFLSGLSMGGYGALRLGAKYAGRVSGISAHSSVTHLHQLKSFVDDSPDADAICNSADELNVLYWMKLHRETLPPLRFDCGMGDLLIEENRQLHQALNEMQIPHTYQEFPGGHTWEYWQKHLTDTLLFFESIC
;
A
#
# COMPACT_ATOMS: atom_id res chain seq x y z
N MET A 1 -9.99 -21.72 21.24
CA MET A 1 -9.77 -21.51 19.79
C MET A 1 -10.60 -20.30 19.41
N ILE A 2 -9.98 -19.14 19.25
CA ILE A 2 -10.67 -17.95 18.74
C ILE A 2 -11.02 -18.29 17.28
N MET A 3 -12.28 -18.32 16.91
CA MET A 3 -12.67 -18.55 15.51
C MET A 3 -12.27 -17.30 14.74
N SER A 4 -11.51 -17.48 13.66
CA SER A 4 -11.15 -16.41 12.73
C SER A 4 -12.43 -15.72 12.23
N GLU A 5 -12.42 -14.39 12.13
CA GLU A 5 -13.49 -13.63 11.50
C GLU A 5 -13.52 -13.85 9.97
N TYR A 6 -12.37 -14.31 9.40
CA TYR A 6 -12.20 -14.53 7.98
C TYR A 6 -12.55 -15.98 7.62
N ARG A 7 -13.27 -16.14 6.49
CA ARG A 7 -13.72 -17.42 5.99
C ARG A 7 -12.87 -17.90 4.81
N HIS A 8 -12.80 -19.22 4.64
CA HIS A 8 -12.19 -19.83 3.46
C HIS A 8 -10.73 -19.37 3.26
N ILE A 9 -9.93 -19.43 4.33
CA ILE A 9 -8.52 -19.10 4.26
C ILE A 9 -7.78 -20.25 3.57
N GLU A 10 -7.14 -19.94 2.45
CA GLU A 10 -6.25 -20.83 1.70
C GLU A 10 -4.84 -20.24 1.69
N LEU A 11 -3.87 -21.06 2.03
CA LEU A 11 -2.45 -20.69 2.01
C LEU A 11 -1.69 -21.62 1.07
N SER A 12 -0.67 -21.11 0.41
CA SER A 12 0.27 -21.96 -0.32
C SER A 12 0.97 -22.96 0.60
N ASP A 13 1.35 -24.14 0.05
CA ASP A 13 2.10 -25.14 0.79
C ASP A 13 3.53 -24.64 1.04
N PRO A 14 3.99 -24.52 2.32
CA PRO A 14 5.32 -24.05 2.66
C PRO A 14 6.46 -24.82 1.98
N ASN A 15 6.25 -26.11 1.64
CA ASN A 15 7.24 -26.91 0.93
C ASN A 15 7.40 -26.53 -0.55
N LEU A 16 6.41 -25.84 -1.11
CA LEU A 16 6.39 -25.37 -2.50
C LEU A 16 6.69 -23.88 -2.63
N GLU A 17 6.65 -23.13 -1.51
CA GLU A 17 6.97 -21.72 -1.48
C GLU A 17 8.44 -21.46 -1.88
N ARG A 18 8.69 -20.30 -2.51
CA ARG A 18 10.02 -19.86 -2.95
C ARG A 18 10.25 -18.42 -2.52
N ASP A 19 11.50 -18.09 -2.26
CA ASP A 19 11.96 -16.71 -1.92
C ASP A 19 11.19 -16.07 -0.75
N HIS A 20 10.72 -16.91 0.21
CA HIS A 20 9.94 -16.51 1.38
C HIS A 20 8.60 -15.86 1.02
N LEU A 21 8.06 -16.22 -0.14
CA LEU A 21 6.74 -15.78 -0.58
C LEU A 21 5.69 -16.83 -0.22
N ARG A 22 4.60 -16.34 0.37
CA ARG A 22 3.40 -17.10 0.68
C ARG A 22 2.22 -16.49 -0.05
N LEU A 23 1.40 -17.31 -0.66
CA LEU A 23 0.15 -16.89 -1.28
C LEU A 23 -1.01 -17.12 -0.30
N LEU A 24 -1.85 -16.12 -0.15
CA LEU A 24 -3.01 -16.13 0.71
C LEU A 24 -4.24 -15.74 -0.11
N THR A 25 -5.29 -16.57 -0.05
CA THR A 25 -6.64 -16.25 -0.55
C THR A 25 -7.62 -16.42 0.58
N PHE A 26 -8.49 -15.44 0.83
CA PHE A 26 -9.51 -15.56 1.87
C PHE A 26 -10.80 -14.82 1.53
N GLY A 27 -11.90 -15.22 2.19
CA GLY A 27 -13.19 -14.56 2.07
C GLY A 27 -13.20 -13.24 2.84
N SER A 28 -13.32 -12.13 2.13
CA SER A 28 -13.34 -10.78 2.68
C SER A 28 -14.77 -10.31 2.90
N PRO A 29 -15.14 -9.91 4.12
CA PRO A 29 -16.41 -9.23 4.40
C PRO A 29 -16.59 -7.94 3.61
N ALA A 30 -15.52 -7.14 3.48
CA ALA A 30 -15.53 -5.86 2.76
C ALA A 30 -15.75 -6.04 1.26
N LEU A 31 -15.06 -7.00 0.64
CA LEU A 31 -15.24 -7.33 -0.79
C LEU A 31 -16.51 -8.13 -1.06
N LYS A 32 -17.10 -8.81 -0.05
CA LYS A 32 -18.19 -9.78 -0.19
C LYS A 32 -17.83 -10.96 -1.13
N ARG A 33 -16.55 -11.20 -1.30
CA ARG A 33 -15.96 -12.25 -2.14
C ARG A 33 -14.56 -12.60 -1.63
N ARG A 34 -13.89 -13.55 -2.28
CA ARG A 34 -12.48 -13.82 -1.98
C ARG A 34 -11.59 -12.72 -2.53
N GLY A 35 -10.49 -12.45 -1.81
CA GLY A 35 -9.41 -11.60 -2.25
C GLY A 35 -8.07 -12.27 -2.04
N ASP A 36 -7.06 -11.84 -2.79
CA ASP A 36 -5.74 -12.45 -2.86
C ASP A 36 -4.67 -11.50 -2.34
N VAL A 37 -3.72 -12.06 -1.60
CA VAL A 37 -2.57 -11.34 -1.04
C VAL A 37 -1.31 -12.19 -1.25
N THR A 38 -0.23 -11.59 -1.72
CA THR A 38 1.11 -12.19 -1.63
C THR A 38 1.80 -11.65 -0.39
N LEU A 39 2.33 -12.54 0.43
CA LEU A 39 3.10 -12.19 1.62
C LEU A 39 4.58 -12.47 1.40
N PHE A 40 5.43 -11.54 1.82
CA PHE A 40 6.85 -11.80 2.05
C PHE A 40 7.06 -11.99 3.54
N LEU A 41 7.58 -13.16 3.91
CA LEU A 41 7.81 -13.60 5.28
C LEU A 41 9.26 -14.04 5.42
N PRO A 42 10.21 -13.13 5.70
CA PRO A 42 11.61 -13.50 5.87
C PRO A 42 11.75 -14.42 7.09
N PRO A 43 12.69 -15.40 7.08
CA PRO A 43 12.78 -16.43 8.12
C PRO A 43 13.02 -15.87 9.52
N GLU A 44 13.63 -14.70 9.60
CA GLU A 44 13.91 -14.02 10.87
C GLU A 44 12.64 -13.68 11.66
N VAL A 45 11.49 -13.50 10.99
CA VAL A 45 10.23 -13.16 11.67
C VAL A 45 9.69 -14.30 12.53
N GLU A 46 10.09 -15.55 12.29
CA GLU A 46 9.63 -16.70 13.08
C GLU A 46 9.98 -16.60 14.58
N THR A 47 11.03 -15.85 14.90
CA THR A 47 11.53 -15.70 16.28
C THR A 47 11.27 -14.31 16.86
N LEU A 48 10.66 -13.41 16.12
CA LEU A 48 10.44 -12.03 16.51
C LEU A 48 8.96 -11.75 16.82
N LEU A 49 8.74 -10.68 17.56
CA LEU A 49 7.40 -10.19 17.90
C LEU A 49 7.27 -8.70 17.54
N ASN A 50 6.07 -8.31 17.17
CA ASN A 50 5.73 -6.94 16.81
C ASN A 50 6.59 -6.39 15.66
N VAL A 51 6.96 -7.25 14.72
CA VAL A 51 7.66 -6.79 13.51
C VAL A 51 6.78 -5.83 12.71
N PRO A 52 7.36 -4.90 11.94
CA PRO A 52 6.56 -4.02 11.08
C PRO A 52 5.78 -4.81 10.02
N LEU A 53 4.58 -4.34 9.72
CA LEU A 53 3.80 -4.74 8.55
C LEU A 53 3.80 -3.61 7.52
N VAL A 54 4.31 -3.88 6.33
CA VAL A 54 4.23 -2.98 5.18
C VAL A 54 3.17 -3.50 4.21
N ILE A 55 2.18 -2.69 3.86
CA ILE A 55 1.22 -3.00 2.79
C ILE A 55 1.64 -2.23 1.54
N LEU A 56 1.93 -2.95 0.45
CA LEU A 56 2.30 -2.39 -0.85
C LEU A 56 1.14 -2.46 -1.82
N LEU A 57 0.62 -1.32 -2.22
CA LEU A 57 -0.52 -1.16 -3.13
C LEU A 57 -0.03 -1.01 -4.58
N HIS A 58 -0.60 -1.81 -5.50
CA HIS A 58 -0.26 -1.76 -6.93
C HIS A 58 -1.03 -0.66 -7.67
N GLY A 59 -0.63 -0.36 -8.90
CA GLY A 59 -1.31 0.55 -9.80
C GLY A 59 -2.48 -0.12 -10.55
N VAL A 60 -3.09 0.61 -11.50
CA VAL A 60 -4.11 0.06 -12.40
C VAL A 60 -3.63 -1.20 -13.12
N TYR A 61 -4.53 -2.08 -13.55
CA TYR A 61 -4.26 -3.37 -14.21
C TYR A 61 -3.42 -4.35 -13.39
N GLY A 62 -3.05 -4.00 -12.16
CA GLY A 62 -2.22 -4.82 -11.31
C GLY A 62 -3.01 -5.86 -10.50
N SER A 63 -2.28 -6.64 -9.73
CA SER A 63 -2.83 -7.60 -8.77
C SER A 63 -1.81 -7.89 -7.66
N HIS A 64 -2.15 -8.79 -6.73
CA HIS A 64 -1.31 -9.18 -5.59
C HIS A 64 0.13 -9.61 -5.95
N TRP A 65 0.37 -10.06 -7.18
CA TRP A 65 1.69 -10.49 -7.66
C TRP A 65 2.56 -9.37 -8.23
N SER A 66 1.97 -8.19 -8.52
CA SER A 66 2.65 -7.13 -9.28
C SER A 66 3.93 -6.63 -8.60
N TRP A 67 3.86 -6.31 -7.32
CA TRP A 67 5.04 -5.90 -6.56
C TRP A 67 6.09 -7.00 -6.42
N THR A 68 5.69 -8.26 -6.46
CA THR A 68 6.59 -9.41 -6.38
C THR A 68 7.30 -9.66 -7.71
N PHE A 69 6.52 -9.88 -8.78
CA PHE A 69 7.05 -10.40 -10.05
C PHE A 69 7.36 -9.32 -11.10
N SER A 70 6.82 -8.11 -10.92
CA SER A 70 7.26 -6.93 -11.69
C SER A 70 8.15 -6.00 -10.86
N GLY A 71 7.89 -5.86 -9.56
CA GLY A 71 8.61 -4.96 -8.66
C GLY A 71 9.81 -5.56 -7.94
N GLY A 72 9.89 -6.89 -7.78
CA GLY A 72 10.97 -7.55 -7.03
C GLY A 72 11.03 -7.15 -5.55
N ALA A 73 9.91 -6.73 -4.95
CA ALA A 73 9.86 -6.14 -3.62
C ALA A 73 10.47 -7.05 -2.53
N HIS A 74 10.19 -8.34 -2.59
CA HIS A 74 10.74 -9.34 -1.69
C HIS A 74 12.26 -9.47 -1.81
N LEU A 75 12.82 -9.35 -3.01
CA LEU A 75 14.26 -9.41 -3.25
C LEU A 75 14.97 -8.17 -2.69
N THR A 76 14.37 -7.00 -2.90
CA THR A 76 14.86 -5.73 -2.34
C THR A 76 14.86 -5.77 -0.81
N ALA A 77 13.75 -6.19 -0.19
CA ALA A 77 13.65 -6.31 1.27
C ALA A 77 14.66 -7.34 1.81
N ARG A 78 14.74 -8.53 1.22
CA ARG A 78 15.68 -9.57 1.62
C ARG A 78 17.13 -9.09 1.56
N LYS A 79 17.50 -8.37 0.49
CA LYS A 79 18.84 -7.79 0.36
C LYS A 79 19.13 -6.80 1.49
N LEU A 80 18.22 -5.87 1.77
CA LEU A 80 18.40 -4.86 2.81
C LEU A 80 18.46 -5.48 4.21
N ILE A 81 17.70 -6.54 4.48
CA ILE A 81 17.74 -7.29 5.74
C ILE A 81 19.11 -7.97 5.86
N ALA A 82 19.57 -8.67 4.83
CA ALA A 82 20.88 -9.33 4.83
C ALA A 82 22.07 -8.37 5.00
N GLU A 83 21.92 -7.14 4.51
CA GLU A 83 22.90 -6.05 4.68
C GLU A 83 22.82 -5.37 6.06
N GLY A 84 21.86 -5.75 6.92
CA GLY A 84 21.61 -5.10 8.22
C GLY A 84 21.11 -3.66 8.11
N ARG A 85 20.55 -3.27 6.99
CA ARG A 85 20.02 -1.92 6.69
C ARG A 85 18.51 -1.81 6.87
N LEU A 86 17.82 -2.94 6.98
CA LEU A 86 16.39 -3.05 7.26
C LEU A 86 16.21 -4.14 8.32
N ARG A 87 15.43 -3.85 9.35
CA ARG A 87 14.99 -4.90 10.27
C ARG A 87 14.08 -5.89 9.57
N PRO A 88 13.94 -7.13 10.06
CA PRO A 88 12.96 -8.06 9.53
C PRO A 88 11.56 -7.43 9.50
N VAL A 89 10.88 -7.55 8.37
CA VAL A 89 9.60 -6.92 8.08
C VAL A 89 8.69 -7.89 7.33
N VAL A 90 7.40 -7.90 7.66
CA VAL A 90 6.37 -8.57 6.85
C VAL A 90 5.88 -7.60 5.78
N ILE A 91 5.85 -8.05 4.52
CA ILE A 91 5.27 -7.25 3.43
C ILE A 91 4.03 -7.97 2.91
N ALA A 92 2.89 -7.29 2.94
CA ALA A 92 1.64 -7.74 2.33
C ALA A 92 1.40 -6.98 1.03
N MET A 93 1.19 -7.69 -0.04
CA MET A 93 0.93 -7.19 -1.39
C MET A 93 -0.45 -7.68 -1.82
N PRO A 94 -1.53 -6.98 -1.45
CA PRO A 94 -2.88 -7.36 -1.81
C PRO A 94 -3.21 -7.03 -3.28
N SER A 95 -4.17 -7.76 -3.87
CA SER A 95 -4.94 -7.22 -4.97
C SER A 95 -5.76 -6.02 -4.49
N ASP A 96 -6.13 -5.13 -5.40
CA ASP A 96 -7.03 -4.00 -5.10
C ASP A 96 -8.50 -4.43 -4.96
N GLY A 97 -8.77 -5.74 -5.02
CA GLY A 97 -10.10 -6.32 -5.06
C GLY A 97 -10.60 -6.58 -6.47
N LEU A 98 -9.82 -6.28 -7.52
CA LEU A 98 -10.07 -6.60 -8.94
C LEU A 98 -11.42 -6.09 -9.44
N TRP A 99 -11.70 -4.80 -9.23
CA TRP A 99 -12.83 -4.12 -9.83
C TRP A 99 -12.38 -3.34 -11.08
N GLY A 100 -12.98 -3.64 -12.22
CA GLY A 100 -12.63 -2.98 -13.49
C GLY A 100 -11.13 -2.98 -13.74
N ASP A 101 -10.62 -1.86 -14.21
CA ASP A 101 -9.17 -1.65 -14.41
C ASP A 101 -8.45 -1.20 -13.13
N GLY A 102 -9.21 -0.81 -12.10
CA GLY A 102 -8.68 -0.45 -10.79
C GLY A 102 -9.73 0.15 -9.86
N SER A 103 -9.82 -0.34 -8.63
CA SER A 103 -10.82 0.08 -7.63
C SER A 103 -10.59 1.48 -7.06
N GLY A 104 -9.43 2.08 -7.25
CA GLY A 104 -9.02 3.31 -6.57
C GLY A 104 -8.82 3.17 -5.06
N TYR A 105 -8.97 1.98 -4.52
CA TYR A 105 -8.94 1.73 -3.06
C TYR A 105 -9.98 2.56 -2.30
N VAL A 106 -11.16 2.76 -2.89
CA VAL A 106 -12.27 3.53 -2.33
C VAL A 106 -13.52 2.67 -2.16
N THR A 107 -14.53 3.17 -1.47
CA THR A 107 -15.79 2.46 -1.29
C THR A 107 -16.67 2.60 -2.52
N HIS A 108 -17.10 1.46 -3.09
CA HIS A 108 -18.04 1.37 -4.19
C HIS A 108 -19.41 0.85 -3.70
N ALA A 109 -20.43 0.98 -4.53
CA ALA A 109 -21.75 0.44 -4.23
C ALA A 109 -21.75 -1.09 -4.02
N SER A 110 -20.86 -1.82 -4.70
CA SER A 110 -20.78 -3.29 -4.64
C SER A 110 -19.91 -3.82 -3.52
N ALA A 111 -18.83 -3.09 -3.15
CA ALA A 111 -17.79 -3.54 -2.22
C ALA A 111 -17.06 -2.35 -1.60
N ASP A 112 -16.40 -2.57 -0.46
CA ASP A 112 -15.60 -1.57 0.23
C ASP A 112 -14.10 -1.90 0.08
N TYR A 113 -13.45 -1.32 -0.95
CA TYR A 113 -12.04 -1.58 -1.24
C TYR A 113 -11.09 -0.86 -0.27
N GLU A 114 -11.57 0.16 0.42
CA GLU A 114 -10.85 0.80 1.52
C GLU A 114 -10.75 -0.14 2.73
N LYS A 115 -11.90 -0.68 3.18
CA LYS A 115 -11.92 -1.65 4.28
C LYS A 115 -11.21 -2.95 3.94
N TRP A 116 -11.24 -3.35 2.67
CA TRP A 116 -10.46 -4.49 2.20
C TRP A 116 -8.99 -4.35 2.61
N ILE A 117 -8.39 -3.18 2.40
CA ILE A 117 -6.98 -2.94 2.76
C ILE A 117 -6.81 -2.74 4.27
N MET A 118 -7.59 -1.83 4.85
CA MET A 118 -7.34 -1.33 6.21
C MET A 118 -7.87 -2.24 7.32
N GLU A 119 -8.87 -3.05 7.02
CA GLU A 119 -9.47 -3.96 7.99
C GLU A 119 -9.17 -5.41 7.63
N ASP A 120 -9.58 -5.88 6.45
CA ASP A 120 -9.53 -7.30 6.13
C ASP A 120 -8.08 -7.78 5.88
N VAL A 121 -7.29 -7.10 5.03
CA VAL A 121 -5.90 -7.48 4.77
C VAL A 121 -5.05 -7.31 6.02
N ALA A 122 -5.09 -6.13 6.65
CA ALA A 122 -4.30 -5.87 7.84
C ALA A 122 -4.68 -6.82 8.99
N GLY A 123 -5.96 -7.07 9.20
CA GLY A 123 -6.47 -7.96 10.25
C GLY A 123 -6.13 -9.43 9.99
N CYS A 124 -6.45 -9.94 8.79
CA CYS A 124 -6.18 -11.34 8.45
C CYS A 124 -4.68 -11.67 8.48
N VAL A 125 -3.83 -10.79 7.94
CA VAL A 125 -2.38 -10.99 7.97
C VAL A 125 -1.85 -10.96 9.41
N THR A 126 -2.36 -10.04 10.25
CA THR A 126 -1.99 -9.99 11.67
C THR A 126 -2.42 -11.24 12.44
N GLU A 127 -3.57 -11.81 12.11
CA GLU A 127 -4.05 -13.05 12.72
C GLU A 127 -3.20 -14.27 12.31
N LEU A 128 -2.79 -14.32 11.03
CA LEU A 128 -2.09 -15.48 10.46
C LEU A 128 -0.58 -15.50 10.72
N VAL A 129 0.04 -14.34 10.96
CA VAL A 129 1.50 -14.22 11.13
C VAL A 129 1.84 -13.98 12.60
N PRO A 130 2.36 -14.98 13.34
CA PRO A 130 2.60 -14.87 14.78
C PRO A 130 3.55 -13.73 15.21
N ALA A 131 4.41 -13.28 14.29
CA ALA A 131 5.31 -12.14 14.51
C ALA A 131 4.59 -10.79 14.58
N LEU A 132 3.34 -10.73 14.14
CA LEU A 132 2.51 -9.52 14.13
C LEU A 132 1.57 -9.46 15.34
N SER A 133 1.20 -8.26 15.71
CA SER A 133 0.18 -7.99 16.72
C SER A 133 -0.39 -6.58 16.55
N ALA A 134 -1.36 -6.20 17.40
CA ALA A 134 -1.88 -4.82 17.46
C ALA A 134 -0.80 -3.75 17.79
N ARG A 135 0.40 -4.16 18.21
CA ARG A 135 1.55 -3.26 18.48
C ARG A 135 2.52 -3.18 17.32
N SER A 136 2.37 -3.98 16.29
CA SER A 136 3.19 -3.93 15.09
C SER A 136 2.99 -2.61 14.36
N PRO A 137 4.06 -1.86 14.03
CA PRO A 137 3.93 -0.69 13.18
C PRO A 137 3.33 -1.06 11.82
N LEU A 138 2.32 -0.31 11.38
CA LEU A 138 1.68 -0.49 10.08
C LEU A 138 2.15 0.62 9.13
N PHE A 139 2.72 0.25 8.01
CA PHE A 139 3.16 1.15 6.96
C PHE A 139 2.37 0.94 5.67
N LEU A 140 2.03 2.02 4.99
CA LEU A 140 1.40 1.99 3.68
C LEU A 140 2.33 2.55 2.61
N SER A 141 2.48 1.82 1.52
CA SER A 141 3.13 2.34 0.33
C SER A 141 2.43 1.85 -0.94
N GLY A 142 2.68 2.54 -2.04
CA GLY A 142 2.14 2.14 -3.33
C GLY A 142 2.65 3.01 -4.47
N LEU A 143 2.33 2.58 -5.69
CA LEU A 143 2.67 3.27 -6.93
C LEU A 143 1.40 3.67 -7.70
N SER A 144 1.43 4.79 -8.42
CA SER A 144 0.34 5.21 -9.30
C SER A 144 -1.01 5.29 -8.57
N MET A 145 -2.01 4.52 -8.97
CA MET A 145 -3.28 4.34 -8.23
C MET A 145 -3.04 3.85 -6.78
N GLY A 146 -2.09 2.93 -6.58
CA GLY A 146 -1.71 2.47 -5.23
C GLY A 146 -1.01 3.55 -4.41
N GLY A 147 -0.31 4.48 -5.06
CA GLY A 147 0.22 5.69 -4.43
C GLY A 147 -0.90 6.57 -3.86
N TYR A 148 -1.96 6.79 -4.65
CA TYR A 148 -3.17 7.47 -4.18
C TYR A 148 -3.80 6.74 -2.99
N GLY A 149 -3.94 5.41 -3.10
CA GLY A 149 -4.44 4.59 -1.99
C GLY A 149 -3.61 4.76 -0.72
N ALA A 150 -2.28 4.68 -0.83
CA ALA A 150 -1.38 4.84 0.31
C ALA A 150 -1.47 6.25 0.95
N LEU A 151 -1.46 7.31 0.14
CA LEU A 151 -1.56 8.69 0.61
C LEU A 151 -2.92 8.94 1.31
N ARG A 152 -4.00 8.53 0.65
CA ARG A 152 -5.36 8.76 1.14
C ARG A 152 -5.66 7.93 2.40
N LEU A 153 -5.43 6.62 2.34
CA LEU A 153 -5.71 5.73 3.47
C LEU A 153 -4.79 6.02 4.65
N GLY A 154 -3.50 6.27 4.38
CA GLY A 154 -2.55 6.64 5.43
C GLY A 154 -2.92 7.92 6.16
N ALA A 155 -3.44 8.93 5.44
CA ALA A 155 -3.93 10.16 6.04
C ALA A 155 -5.28 9.98 6.76
N LYS A 156 -6.22 9.23 6.17
CA LYS A 156 -7.54 8.97 6.77
C LYS A 156 -7.43 8.15 8.06
N TYR A 157 -6.54 7.17 8.08
CA TYR A 157 -6.30 6.29 9.22
C TYR A 157 -5.03 6.66 10.01
N ALA A 158 -4.69 7.95 10.09
CA ALA A 158 -3.48 8.47 10.71
C ALA A 158 -3.17 7.91 12.11
N GLY A 159 -4.20 7.61 12.92
CA GLY A 159 -4.03 6.99 14.24
C GLY A 159 -3.65 5.50 14.23
N ARG A 160 -3.65 4.84 13.06
CA ARG A 160 -3.32 3.41 12.89
C ARG A 160 -2.08 3.19 12.04
N VAL A 161 -1.69 4.17 11.24
CA VAL A 161 -0.58 4.09 10.28
C VAL A 161 0.65 4.78 10.87
N SER A 162 1.80 4.13 10.80
CA SER A 162 3.07 4.61 11.36
C SER A 162 3.90 5.39 10.33
N GLY A 163 3.63 5.24 9.03
CA GLY A 163 4.32 5.98 7.98
C GLY A 163 3.73 5.72 6.60
N ILE A 164 3.86 6.69 5.71
CA ILE A 164 3.32 6.68 4.35
C ILE A 164 4.44 6.92 3.35
N SER A 165 4.48 6.10 2.27
CA SER A 165 5.35 6.35 1.13
C SER A 165 4.61 6.14 -0.17
N ALA A 166 4.78 7.03 -1.16
CA ALA A 166 4.13 6.89 -2.45
C ALA A 166 5.08 7.17 -3.61
N HIS A 167 4.89 6.43 -4.71
CA HIS A 167 5.70 6.57 -5.92
C HIS A 167 4.83 6.95 -7.11
N SER A 168 5.23 7.97 -7.88
CA SER A 168 4.51 8.34 -9.13
C SER A 168 3.00 8.38 -8.93
N SER A 169 2.55 9.07 -7.88
CA SER A 169 1.20 8.91 -7.35
C SER A 169 0.16 9.63 -8.20
N VAL A 170 -0.98 8.97 -8.44
CA VAL A 170 -2.25 9.67 -8.66
C VAL A 170 -2.54 10.49 -7.40
N THR A 171 -2.91 11.75 -7.54
CA THR A 171 -3.20 12.66 -6.42
C THR A 171 -4.69 12.98 -6.29
N HIS A 172 -5.43 12.77 -7.38
CA HIS A 172 -6.88 12.90 -7.44
C HIS A 172 -7.48 11.73 -8.21
N LEU A 173 -8.51 11.09 -7.66
CA LEU A 173 -9.10 9.87 -8.25
C LEU A 173 -9.53 10.05 -9.72
N HIS A 174 -10.03 11.24 -10.10
CA HIS A 174 -10.46 11.50 -11.49
C HIS A 174 -9.33 11.38 -12.53
N GLN A 175 -8.06 11.48 -12.11
CA GLN A 175 -6.92 11.31 -13.02
C GLN A 175 -6.82 9.88 -13.57
N LEU A 176 -7.42 8.89 -12.89
CA LEU A 176 -7.47 7.51 -13.39
C LEU A 176 -8.09 7.43 -14.78
N LYS A 177 -9.07 8.28 -15.09
CA LYS A 177 -9.71 8.34 -16.43
C LYS A 177 -8.73 8.55 -17.60
N SER A 178 -7.52 9.05 -17.31
CA SER A 178 -6.48 9.22 -18.32
C SER A 178 -5.69 7.95 -18.61
N PHE A 179 -5.90 6.90 -17.82
CA PHE A 179 -5.10 5.66 -17.86
C PHE A 179 -5.92 4.42 -18.14
N VAL A 180 -7.22 4.45 -17.85
CA VAL A 180 -8.08 3.26 -17.85
C VAL A 180 -9.40 3.56 -18.56
N ASP A 181 -9.96 2.54 -19.19
CA ASP A 181 -11.28 2.60 -19.81
C ASP A 181 -12.37 2.46 -18.74
N ASP A 182 -12.19 1.53 -17.79
CA ASP A 182 -13.11 1.26 -16.68
C ASP A 182 -12.61 1.95 -15.39
N SER A 183 -12.69 3.30 -15.36
CA SER A 183 -12.40 4.04 -14.12
C SER A 183 -13.61 4.06 -13.19
N PRO A 184 -13.41 4.10 -11.85
CA PRO A 184 -14.50 4.36 -10.93
C PRO A 184 -15.20 5.69 -11.28
N ASP A 185 -16.49 5.62 -11.54
CA ASP A 185 -17.32 6.79 -11.82
C ASP A 185 -18.21 7.17 -10.62
N ALA A 186 -18.94 8.27 -10.74
CA ALA A 186 -19.78 8.77 -9.65
C ALA A 186 -20.86 7.77 -9.21
N ASP A 187 -21.36 6.92 -10.12
CA ASP A 187 -22.41 5.94 -9.82
C ASP A 187 -21.81 4.70 -9.10
N ALA A 188 -20.55 4.36 -9.38
CA ALA A 188 -19.86 3.26 -8.73
C ALA A 188 -19.34 3.63 -7.33
N ILE A 189 -19.00 4.89 -7.11
CA ILE A 189 -18.36 5.36 -5.87
C ILE A 189 -19.38 5.88 -4.88
N CYS A 190 -19.33 5.39 -3.65
CA CYS A 190 -20.18 5.83 -2.54
C CYS A 190 -19.58 6.97 -1.70
N ASN A 191 -18.35 7.38 -2.01
CA ASN A 191 -17.66 8.40 -1.24
C ASN A 191 -18.00 9.82 -1.71
N SER A 192 -18.07 10.77 -0.78
CA SER A 192 -18.16 12.20 -1.09
C SER A 192 -16.84 12.72 -1.71
N ALA A 193 -16.88 13.92 -2.30
CA ALA A 193 -15.68 14.57 -2.83
C ALA A 193 -14.58 14.74 -1.78
N ASP A 194 -14.93 15.05 -0.54
CA ASP A 194 -13.99 15.17 0.57
C ASP A 194 -13.38 13.81 0.94
N GLU A 195 -14.18 12.75 0.96
CA GLU A 195 -13.72 11.38 1.19
C GLU A 195 -12.65 10.94 0.17
N LEU A 196 -12.76 11.42 -1.07
CA LEU A 196 -11.85 11.09 -2.16
C LEU A 196 -10.61 11.98 -2.20
N ASN A 197 -10.57 13.06 -1.42
CA ASN A 197 -9.52 14.06 -1.48
C ASN A 197 -8.38 13.75 -0.50
N VAL A 198 -7.20 13.52 -1.02
CA VAL A 198 -5.97 13.26 -0.22
C VAL A 198 -5.67 14.45 0.71
N LEU A 199 -5.71 15.68 0.19
CA LEU A 199 -5.39 16.89 0.97
C LEU A 199 -6.42 17.16 2.07
N TYR A 200 -7.69 16.79 1.86
CA TYR A 200 -8.73 16.90 2.89
C TYR A 200 -8.34 16.10 4.15
N TRP A 201 -7.97 14.83 3.97
CA TRP A 201 -7.59 13.98 5.09
C TRP A 201 -6.27 14.40 5.73
N MET A 202 -5.27 14.81 4.94
CA MET A 202 -4.00 15.32 5.46
C MET A 202 -4.17 16.59 6.28
N LYS A 203 -5.07 17.50 5.86
CA LYS A 203 -5.41 18.71 6.60
C LYS A 203 -6.18 18.38 7.88
N LEU A 204 -7.17 17.49 7.80
CA LEU A 204 -8.01 17.11 8.93
C LEU A 204 -7.20 16.49 10.06
N HIS A 205 -6.22 15.65 9.71
CA HIS A 205 -5.39 14.91 10.66
C HIS A 205 -3.98 15.46 10.81
N ARG A 206 -3.73 16.73 10.43
CA ARG A 206 -2.36 17.30 10.38
C ARG A 206 -1.54 17.11 11.65
N GLU A 207 -2.17 17.13 12.83
CA GLU A 207 -1.49 16.97 14.12
C GLU A 207 -1.11 15.51 14.44
N THR A 208 -1.74 14.57 13.79
CA THR A 208 -1.53 13.12 13.98
C THR A 208 -1.08 12.40 12.72
N LEU A 209 -0.85 13.18 11.64
CA LEU A 209 -0.40 12.61 10.36
C LEU A 209 0.96 11.93 10.58
N PRO A 210 1.09 10.65 10.19
CA PRO A 210 2.36 9.96 10.31
C PRO A 210 3.40 10.56 9.36
N PRO A 211 4.71 10.31 9.60
CA PRO A 211 5.76 10.67 8.67
C PRO A 211 5.41 10.27 7.24
N LEU A 212 5.61 11.18 6.31
CA LEU A 212 5.17 11.08 4.92
C LEU A 212 6.32 11.37 3.96
N ARG A 213 6.53 10.48 3.00
CA ARG A 213 7.36 10.75 1.81
C ARG A 213 6.61 10.38 0.53
N PHE A 214 6.96 11.05 -0.56
CA PHE A 214 6.59 10.60 -1.90
C PHE A 214 7.62 11.06 -2.93
N ASP A 215 7.68 10.38 -4.04
CA ASP A 215 8.58 10.68 -5.13
C ASP A 215 7.92 10.47 -6.50
N CYS A 216 8.49 11.12 -7.52
CA CYS A 216 8.03 10.96 -8.88
C CYS A 216 9.21 11.03 -9.86
N GLY A 217 9.14 10.26 -10.94
CA GLY A 217 10.10 10.35 -12.02
C GLY A 217 9.99 11.67 -12.78
N MET A 218 11.12 12.34 -13.09
CA MET A 218 11.11 13.59 -13.85
C MET A 218 10.52 13.45 -15.27
N GLY A 219 10.50 12.25 -15.83
CA GLY A 219 9.85 11.94 -17.11
C GLY A 219 8.50 11.23 -16.94
N ASP A 220 7.94 11.23 -15.73
CA ASP A 220 6.64 10.61 -15.44
C ASP A 220 5.51 11.52 -15.88
N LEU A 221 4.45 10.93 -16.39
CA LEU A 221 3.26 11.68 -16.85
C LEU A 221 2.46 12.30 -15.68
N LEU A 222 2.70 11.85 -14.43
CA LEU A 222 2.10 12.40 -13.20
C LEU A 222 3.04 13.39 -12.47
N ILE A 223 4.14 13.84 -13.08
CA ILE A 223 5.11 14.69 -12.40
C ILE A 223 4.50 16.01 -11.94
N GLU A 224 3.68 16.65 -12.77
CA GLU A 224 3.08 17.95 -12.44
C GLU A 224 2.05 17.83 -11.31
N GLU A 225 1.29 16.75 -11.27
CA GLU A 225 0.34 16.46 -10.20
C GLU A 225 1.04 16.23 -8.84
N ASN A 226 2.18 15.55 -8.87
CA ASN A 226 3.00 15.35 -7.68
C ASN A 226 3.66 16.65 -7.21
N ARG A 227 4.11 17.53 -8.12
CA ARG A 227 4.58 18.88 -7.80
C ARG A 227 3.50 19.74 -7.18
N GLN A 228 2.28 19.70 -7.72
CA GLN A 228 1.12 20.41 -7.16
C GLN A 228 0.78 19.93 -5.75
N LEU A 229 0.81 18.61 -5.50
CA LEU A 229 0.63 18.05 -4.17
C LEU A 229 1.72 18.56 -3.22
N HIS A 230 2.98 18.52 -3.62
CA HIS A 230 4.11 19.05 -2.85
C HIS A 230 3.91 20.53 -2.50
N GLN A 231 3.55 21.36 -3.48
CA GLN A 231 3.28 22.78 -3.26
C GLN A 231 2.14 23.00 -2.24
N ALA A 232 1.02 22.29 -2.42
CA ALA A 232 -0.13 22.40 -1.52
C ALA A 232 0.22 22.00 -0.07
N LEU A 233 1.02 20.96 0.11
CA LEU A 233 1.49 20.53 1.43
C LEU A 233 2.41 21.57 2.07
N ASN A 234 3.29 22.23 1.30
CA ASN A 234 4.13 23.32 1.77
C ASN A 234 3.30 24.53 2.21
N GLU A 235 2.31 24.93 1.40
CA GLU A 235 1.39 26.03 1.73
C GLU A 235 0.59 25.74 3.02
N MET A 236 0.21 24.48 3.23
CA MET A 236 -0.46 24.03 4.46
C MET A 236 0.49 23.80 5.62
N GLN A 237 1.81 23.94 5.43
CA GLN A 237 2.85 23.62 6.41
C GLN A 237 2.74 22.20 6.97
N ILE A 238 2.40 21.24 6.13
CA ILE A 238 2.37 19.79 6.47
C ILE A 238 3.76 19.22 6.23
N PRO A 239 4.45 18.70 7.27
CA PRO A 239 5.78 18.12 7.11
C PRO A 239 5.73 16.88 6.18
N HIS A 240 6.60 16.86 5.17
CA HIS A 240 6.75 15.73 4.25
C HIS A 240 8.10 15.77 3.56
N THR A 241 8.49 14.66 2.97
CA THR A 241 9.64 14.56 2.07
C THR A 241 9.12 14.35 0.64
N TYR A 242 9.51 15.24 -0.28
CA TYR A 242 9.25 15.07 -1.71
C TYR A 242 10.57 15.02 -2.47
N GLN A 243 10.69 14.08 -3.41
CA GLN A 243 11.90 13.90 -4.22
C GLN A 243 11.54 13.62 -5.68
N GLU A 244 12.34 14.14 -6.59
CA GLU A 244 12.25 13.84 -8.02
C GLU A 244 13.53 13.15 -8.47
N PHE A 245 13.38 12.08 -9.25
CA PHE A 245 14.51 11.32 -9.75
C PHE A 245 14.41 11.11 -11.28
N PRO A 246 15.53 10.89 -11.98
CA PRO A 246 15.48 10.46 -13.38
C PRO A 246 14.70 9.17 -13.54
N GLY A 247 13.75 9.15 -14.49
CA GLY A 247 12.89 8.00 -14.81
C GLY A 247 11.48 8.44 -15.17
N GLY A 248 10.63 7.49 -15.51
CA GLY A 248 9.24 7.69 -15.90
C GLY A 248 8.31 6.74 -15.15
N HIS A 249 7.08 6.58 -15.66
CA HIS A 249 6.04 5.73 -15.08
C HIS A 249 6.29 4.25 -15.39
N THR A 250 7.36 3.67 -14.84
CA THR A 250 7.82 2.32 -15.20
C THR A 250 8.25 1.50 -13.97
N TRP A 251 8.23 0.17 -14.13
CA TRP A 251 8.68 -0.73 -13.10
C TRP A 251 10.14 -0.55 -12.73
N GLU A 252 11.04 -0.18 -13.67
CA GLU A 252 12.45 0.09 -13.38
C GLU A 252 12.60 1.24 -12.37
N TYR A 253 11.78 2.28 -12.51
CA TYR A 253 11.75 3.38 -11.57
C TYR A 253 11.32 2.89 -10.18
N TRP A 254 10.20 2.21 -10.09
CA TRP A 254 9.64 1.75 -8.81
C TRP A 254 10.48 0.68 -8.12
N GLN A 255 11.08 -0.26 -8.87
CA GLN A 255 12.05 -1.23 -8.34
C GLN A 255 13.22 -0.54 -7.63
N LYS A 256 13.78 0.48 -8.26
CA LYS A 256 14.91 1.24 -7.72
C LYS A 256 14.53 1.98 -6.44
N HIS A 257 13.41 2.71 -6.48
CA HIS A 257 13.02 3.63 -5.41
C HIS A 257 12.22 2.98 -4.28
N LEU A 258 11.83 1.71 -4.41
CA LEU A 258 11.34 0.92 -3.28
C LEU A 258 12.39 0.81 -2.15
N THR A 259 13.66 0.83 -2.50
CA THR A 259 14.76 0.89 -1.51
C THR A 259 14.62 2.12 -0.61
N ASP A 260 14.33 3.28 -1.19
CA ASP A 260 14.16 4.54 -0.46
C ASP A 260 12.96 4.48 0.49
N THR A 261 11.85 3.85 0.05
CA THR A 261 10.67 3.58 0.88
C THR A 261 11.00 2.71 2.09
N LEU A 262 11.65 1.57 1.88
CA LEU A 262 11.94 0.63 2.97
C LEU A 262 12.91 1.24 3.99
N LEU A 263 13.92 1.99 3.53
CA LEU A 263 14.85 2.71 4.39
C LEU A 263 14.19 3.89 5.13
N PHE A 264 13.22 4.56 4.50
CA PHE A 264 12.43 5.57 5.18
C PHE A 264 11.61 4.94 6.33
N PHE A 265 10.94 3.82 6.09
CA PHE A 265 10.20 3.12 7.14
C PHE A 265 11.12 2.62 8.26
N GLU A 266 12.33 2.12 7.93
CA GLU A 266 13.34 1.77 8.93
C GLU A 266 13.72 2.95 9.82
N SER A 267 13.84 4.15 9.26
CA SER A 267 14.28 5.35 9.98
C SER A 267 13.26 5.88 10.99
N ILE A 268 12.00 5.45 10.89
CA ILE A 268 10.89 5.92 11.74
C ILE A 268 10.26 4.80 12.60
N CYS A 269 10.89 3.62 12.62
CA CYS A 269 10.49 2.46 13.44
C CYS A 269 10.97 2.54 14.89
#